data_32fa8cb3846e0e0a1c972181759f9cb5
#
_entry.id   32fa8cb3846e0e0a1c972181759f9cb5
#
_cell.length_a   1.000
_cell.length_b   1.000
_cell.length_c   1.000
_cell.angle_alpha   90.00
_cell.angle_beta   90.00
_cell.angle_gamma   90.00
#
_symmetry.space_group_name_H-M   'P 1'
#
loop_
_entity.id
_entity.type
_entity.pdbx_description
1 polymer ?
#
loop_
_entity_poly.entity_id
_entity_poly.type
_entity_poly.pdbx_seq_one_letter_code
_entity_poly.pdbx_strand_id
1 'polypeptide(L)'
;REGGDRPYRPRFNSGESGGYRSNNGGGYRPRFNNDRQGGYRPRPRTGDYDPNAKYSIKKQIEYKEQFVDPNEPIRLNKFLANAGVCSRREADEFITAGVVSVNGEVVTELGTKIKRSDVVKFHDEPVSIERKVYVLLNKPKDTVTTSDDPQERRTVMDLVKGACNERIYPVGRLDRNTTGVLLLTNDGDLASKLTHPKFLKKKIYQVTLDKPLTRADMDRIAEGVTLEDGEIFADEISYVKENKQEVGIEIHSGRNRIVRRIFEFLGYTVTKLDRV
;
A
#
# COMPACT_ATOMS: atom_id res chain seq x y z
N ARG A 1 8.03 -54.84 25.69
CA ARG A 1 8.87 -54.09 26.66
C ARG A 1 8.99 -52.69 26.12
N GLU A 2 8.23 -51.78 26.65
CA GLU A 2 8.52 -50.75 27.65
C GLU A 2 9.28 -49.58 27.05
N GLY A 3 8.96 -48.35 27.24
CA GLY A 3 8.08 -47.63 28.16
C GLY A 3 8.05 -46.18 27.81
N GLY A 4 7.00 -45.53 28.24
CA GLY A 4 6.71 -44.15 27.95
C GLY A 4 7.48 -43.14 28.79
N ASP A 5 7.51 -41.89 28.30
CA ASP A 5 7.76 -40.74 29.16
C ASP A 5 6.81 -39.62 28.80
N ARG A 6 6.11 -39.11 29.83
CA ARG A 6 5.19 -37.97 29.78
C ARG A 6 5.91 -36.70 30.25
N PRO A 7 5.65 -35.54 29.67
CA PRO A 7 6.26 -34.29 30.13
C PRO A 7 5.58 -33.74 31.39
N TYR A 8 6.41 -33.27 32.28
CA TYR A 8 6.22 -32.67 33.59
C TYR A 8 5.44 -31.36 33.55
N ARG A 9 4.42 -31.22 34.43
CA ARG A 9 3.73 -29.97 34.74
C ARG A 9 4.14 -29.48 36.13
N PRO A 10 4.56 -28.20 36.33
CA PRO A 10 4.70 -27.65 37.68
C PRO A 10 3.34 -27.16 38.21
N ARG A 11 3.03 -27.62 39.44
CA ARG A 11 1.91 -27.14 40.29
C ARG A 11 2.40 -25.90 41.05
N PHE A 12 1.60 -24.82 41.03
CA PHE A 12 1.70 -23.75 42.01
C PHE A 12 0.89 -24.18 43.27
N ASN A 13 1.54 -24.06 44.43
CA ASN A 13 0.93 -24.32 45.73
C ASN A 13 0.79 -22.97 46.47
N SER A 14 -0.42 -22.70 46.95
CA SER A 14 -0.76 -21.62 47.86
C SER A 14 -0.50 -22.08 49.31
N GLY A 15 0.08 -21.22 50.13
CA GLY A 15 0.28 -21.49 51.55
C GLY A 15 0.38 -20.20 52.33
N GLU A 16 -0.45 -20.15 53.35
CA GLU A 16 -0.82 -19.03 54.21
C GLU A 16 0.23 -18.66 55.28
N SER A 17 0.08 -17.45 55.74
CA SER A 17 0.09 -16.91 57.12
C SER A 17 1.39 -16.86 57.94
N GLY A 18 1.53 -15.70 58.61
CA GLY A 18 2.37 -15.55 59.81
C GLY A 18 2.83 -14.12 60.00
N GLY A 19 2.09 -13.37 60.86
CA GLY A 19 2.43 -12.02 61.24
C GLY A 19 3.49 -11.93 62.33
N TYR A 20 4.19 -10.82 62.40
CA TYR A 20 4.70 -10.24 63.65
C TYR A 20 4.79 -8.69 63.55
N ARG A 21 4.28 -8.04 64.59
CA ARG A 21 4.36 -6.58 64.86
C ARG A 21 5.79 -6.22 65.26
N SER A 22 6.25 -5.07 64.82
CA SER A 22 7.06 -4.18 65.67
C SER A 22 6.98 -2.73 65.17
N ASN A 23 7.03 -1.85 66.15
CA ASN A 23 6.59 -0.47 66.22
C ASN A 23 7.80 0.46 66.01
N ASN A 24 7.49 1.69 65.59
CA ASN A 24 8.17 2.95 65.87
C ASN A 24 9.11 3.53 64.79
N GLY A 25 8.79 4.80 64.43
CA GLY A 25 9.71 5.72 63.78
C GLY A 25 9.00 6.69 62.85
N GLY A 26 8.68 7.90 63.39
CA GLY A 26 7.98 8.93 62.66
C GLY A 26 8.76 9.51 61.44
N GLY A 27 8.06 9.75 60.39
CA GLY A 27 8.55 10.44 59.20
C GLY A 27 7.36 11.04 58.45
N TYR A 28 7.36 12.37 58.39
CA TYR A 28 6.38 13.18 57.67
C TYR A 28 6.16 12.64 56.23
N ARG A 29 4.93 12.24 55.92
CA ARG A 29 4.49 11.96 54.55
C ARG A 29 3.51 13.06 54.12
N PRO A 30 3.76 13.76 53.01
CA PRO A 30 2.73 14.61 52.42
C PRO A 30 1.56 13.76 51.96
N ARG A 31 0.36 14.09 52.39
CA ARG A 31 -0.88 13.54 51.86
C ARG A 31 -1.02 13.97 50.40
N PHE A 32 -0.76 13.10 49.48
CA PHE A 32 -1.30 13.21 48.11
C PHE A 32 -2.78 12.86 48.17
N ASN A 33 -3.61 13.86 47.97
CA ASN A 33 -5.04 13.71 47.76
C ASN A 33 -5.26 12.93 46.47
N ASN A 34 -5.73 11.72 46.63
CA ASN A 34 -5.99 10.83 45.48
C ASN A 34 -7.45 11.00 45.03
N ASP A 35 -7.81 12.19 44.60
CA ASP A 35 -9.04 12.47 43.85
C ASP A 35 -8.74 12.34 42.35
N ARG A 36 -8.38 11.14 41.92
CA ARG A 36 -8.48 10.75 40.51
C ARG A 36 -9.85 10.12 40.26
N GLN A 37 -10.87 10.92 40.27
CA GLN A 37 -11.98 10.68 39.36
C GLN A 37 -11.43 10.87 37.94
N GLY A 38 -10.92 9.80 37.38
CA GLY A 38 -10.53 9.69 35.98
C GLY A 38 -11.77 9.78 35.10
N GLY A 39 -12.34 10.97 35.02
CA GLY A 39 -13.31 11.29 34.00
C GLY A 39 -12.64 11.11 32.64
N TYR A 40 -13.11 10.13 31.91
CA TYR A 40 -12.79 9.93 30.50
C TYR A 40 -13.07 11.25 29.76
N ARG A 41 -12.00 12.03 29.48
CA ARG A 41 -12.14 13.24 28.65
C ARG A 41 -12.31 12.76 27.21
N PRO A 42 -13.48 12.93 26.59
CA PRO A 42 -13.64 12.59 25.18
C PRO A 42 -12.64 13.44 24.38
N ARG A 43 -11.91 12.77 23.47
CA ARG A 43 -11.06 13.50 22.50
C ARG A 43 -11.93 14.46 21.72
N PRO A 44 -11.45 15.68 21.40
CA PRO A 44 -12.21 16.62 20.56
C PRO A 44 -12.57 15.91 19.24
N ARG A 45 -13.86 15.91 18.91
CA ARG A 45 -14.38 15.36 17.68
C ARG A 45 -13.91 16.27 16.54
N THR A 46 -13.18 15.71 15.57
CA THR A 46 -12.92 16.39 14.31
C THR A 46 -14.23 16.53 13.53
N GLY A 47 -14.37 17.57 12.69
CA GLY A 47 -15.62 17.89 11.98
C GLY A 47 -16.19 16.76 11.13
N ASP A 48 -15.41 15.70 10.87
CA ASP A 48 -15.82 14.50 10.11
C ASP A 48 -16.31 13.35 11.01
N TYR A 49 -16.51 13.60 12.32
CA TYR A 49 -17.02 12.58 13.22
C TYR A 49 -18.54 12.40 13.07
N ASP A 50 -18.94 11.31 12.43
CA ASP A 50 -20.32 10.85 12.44
C ASP A 50 -20.60 9.98 13.69
N PRO A 51 -21.39 10.46 14.66
CA PRO A 51 -21.73 9.70 15.86
C PRO A 51 -22.55 8.43 15.57
N ASN A 52 -23.11 8.31 14.35
CA ASN A 52 -23.87 7.14 13.89
C ASN A 52 -23.02 6.18 13.06
N ALA A 53 -21.74 6.48 12.82
CA ALA A 53 -20.81 5.58 12.16
C ALA A 53 -20.55 4.33 13.01
N LYS A 54 -21.55 3.45 13.07
CA LYS A 54 -21.50 2.16 13.80
C LYS A 54 -20.61 1.11 13.11
N TYR A 55 -20.01 1.45 11.97
CA TYR A 55 -19.33 0.48 11.13
C TYR A 55 -17.83 0.72 11.08
N SER A 56 -17.08 -0.38 11.10
CA SER A 56 -15.65 -0.34 10.82
C SER A 56 -15.38 0.29 9.45
N ILE A 57 -14.20 0.89 9.25
CA ILE A 57 -13.78 1.45 7.95
C ILE A 57 -13.97 0.42 6.82
N LYS A 58 -13.73 -0.87 7.10
CA LYS A 58 -13.97 -1.98 6.17
C LYS A 58 -15.44 -2.04 5.72
N LYS A 59 -16.40 -1.95 6.66
CA LYS A 59 -17.84 -1.96 6.34
C LYS A 59 -18.27 -0.70 5.59
N GLN A 60 -17.66 0.46 5.88
CA GLN A 60 -17.93 1.69 5.14
C GLN A 60 -17.44 1.61 3.69
N ILE A 61 -16.30 0.94 3.45
CA ILE A 61 -15.78 0.69 2.10
C ILE A 61 -16.71 -0.28 1.36
N GLU A 62 -17.08 -1.40 1.99
CA GLU A 62 -18.03 -2.37 1.44
C GLU A 62 -19.39 -1.72 1.11
N TYR A 63 -19.88 -0.84 2.00
CA TYR A 63 -21.11 -0.10 1.77
C TYR A 63 -21.01 0.86 0.57
N LYS A 64 -19.91 1.63 0.45
CA LYS A 64 -19.67 2.50 -0.70
C LYS A 64 -19.53 1.74 -2.02
N GLU A 65 -19.01 0.52 -1.98
CA GLU A 65 -18.90 -0.35 -3.16
C GLU A 65 -20.26 -0.91 -3.60
N GLN A 66 -21.18 -1.15 -2.65
CA GLN A 66 -22.53 -1.60 -2.93
C GLN A 66 -23.44 -0.48 -3.48
N PHE A 67 -23.13 0.79 -3.19
CA PHE A 67 -23.89 1.96 -3.61
C PHE A 67 -23.22 2.78 -4.72
N VAL A 68 -22.47 2.13 -5.61
CA VAL A 68 -22.08 2.77 -6.86
C VAL A 68 -23.34 2.96 -7.69
N ASP A 69 -23.60 4.19 -8.12
CA ASP A 69 -24.75 4.50 -8.97
C ASP A 69 -24.74 3.60 -10.22
N PRO A 70 -25.72 2.70 -10.40
CA PRO A 70 -25.74 1.82 -11.56
C PRO A 70 -25.88 2.56 -12.88
N ASN A 71 -26.31 3.84 -12.85
CA ASN A 71 -26.43 4.71 -14.00
C ASN A 71 -25.19 5.54 -14.30
N GLU A 72 -24.15 5.50 -13.43
CA GLU A 72 -22.90 6.19 -13.72
C GLU A 72 -22.26 5.63 -14.99
N PRO A 73 -22.05 6.47 -16.02
CA PRO A 73 -21.52 6.00 -17.30
C PRO A 73 -20.06 5.58 -17.16
N ILE A 74 -19.76 4.37 -17.60
CA ILE A 74 -18.41 3.82 -17.66
C ILE A 74 -18.00 3.62 -19.13
N ARG A 75 -16.74 3.88 -19.48
CA ARG A 75 -16.22 3.56 -20.80
C ARG A 75 -16.19 2.05 -21.02
N LEU A 76 -16.61 1.59 -22.19
CA LEU A 76 -16.71 0.17 -22.55
C LEU A 76 -15.35 -0.56 -22.39
N ASN A 77 -14.23 0.04 -22.82
CA ASN A 77 -12.90 -0.51 -22.61
C ASN A 77 -12.52 -0.65 -21.12
N LYS A 78 -12.97 0.30 -20.28
CA LYS A 78 -12.78 0.21 -18.83
C LYS A 78 -13.64 -0.89 -18.22
N PHE A 79 -14.85 -1.08 -18.73
CA PHE A 79 -15.74 -2.16 -18.27
C PHE A 79 -15.13 -3.54 -18.57
N LEU A 80 -14.67 -3.78 -19.80
CA LEU A 80 -14.02 -5.05 -20.20
C LEU A 80 -12.75 -5.33 -19.37
N ALA A 81 -11.96 -4.30 -19.11
CA ALA A 81 -10.77 -4.44 -18.26
C ALA A 81 -11.13 -4.76 -16.80
N ASN A 82 -12.22 -4.18 -16.27
CA ASN A 82 -12.72 -4.46 -14.91
C ASN A 82 -13.43 -5.82 -14.81
N ALA A 83 -13.84 -6.37 -15.93
CA ALA A 83 -14.39 -7.72 -16.06
C ALA A 83 -13.28 -8.80 -16.23
N GLY A 84 -12.02 -8.41 -16.15
CA GLY A 84 -10.88 -9.34 -16.23
C GLY A 84 -10.57 -9.88 -17.61
N VAL A 85 -11.34 -9.49 -18.65
CA VAL A 85 -11.22 -10.02 -20.01
C VAL A 85 -9.86 -9.71 -20.62
N CYS A 86 -9.42 -8.43 -20.51
CA CYS A 86 -8.21 -7.95 -21.20
C CYS A 86 -7.69 -6.66 -20.60
N SER A 87 -6.60 -6.10 -21.12
CA SER A 87 -6.19 -4.72 -20.81
C SER A 87 -7.09 -3.71 -21.53
N ARG A 88 -7.08 -2.43 -21.10
CA ARG A 88 -7.86 -1.38 -21.76
C ARG A 88 -7.47 -1.14 -23.21
N ARG A 89 -6.19 -1.36 -23.58
CA ARG A 89 -5.70 -1.23 -24.97
C ARG A 89 -6.18 -2.38 -25.83
N GLU A 90 -6.04 -3.60 -25.36
CA GLU A 90 -6.60 -4.80 -26.02
C GLU A 90 -8.13 -4.70 -26.17
N ALA A 91 -8.82 -4.13 -25.16
CA ALA A 91 -10.26 -3.87 -25.25
C ALA A 91 -10.61 -2.91 -26.39
N ASP A 92 -9.80 -1.88 -26.63
CA ASP A 92 -9.98 -0.96 -27.76
C ASP A 92 -9.82 -1.71 -29.10
N GLU A 93 -8.87 -2.64 -29.21
CA GLU A 93 -8.68 -3.49 -30.39
C GLU A 93 -9.89 -4.44 -30.60
N PHE A 94 -10.37 -5.08 -29.53
CA PHE A 94 -11.55 -5.96 -29.59
C PHE A 94 -12.83 -5.22 -29.95
N ILE A 95 -13.03 -4.00 -29.42
CA ILE A 95 -14.16 -3.16 -29.80
C ILE A 95 -14.10 -2.83 -31.28
N THR A 96 -12.94 -2.39 -31.78
CA THR A 96 -12.77 -2.07 -33.21
C THR A 96 -12.96 -3.30 -34.10
N ALA A 97 -12.56 -4.48 -33.64
CA ALA A 97 -12.76 -5.75 -34.34
C ALA A 97 -14.23 -6.22 -34.36
N GLY A 98 -15.14 -5.56 -33.61
CA GLY A 98 -16.57 -5.89 -33.62
C GLY A 98 -16.94 -7.17 -32.84
N VAL A 99 -16.08 -7.63 -31.93
CA VAL A 99 -16.36 -8.83 -31.10
C VAL A 99 -17.02 -8.50 -29.77
N VAL A 100 -17.40 -7.25 -29.57
CA VAL A 100 -18.07 -6.75 -28.36
C VAL A 100 -19.47 -6.26 -28.71
N SER A 101 -20.47 -6.71 -27.97
CA SER A 101 -21.84 -6.21 -28.11
C SER A 101 -22.37 -5.68 -26.78
N VAL A 102 -23.26 -4.68 -26.87
CA VAL A 102 -23.94 -4.04 -25.75
C VAL A 102 -25.43 -4.09 -26.02
N ASN A 103 -26.19 -4.69 -25.11
CA ASN A 103 -27.64 -4.89 -25.25
C ASN A 103 -28.06 -5.55 -26.57
N GLY A 104 -27.20 -6.41 -27.14
CA GLY A 104 -27.42 -7.14 -28.40
C GLY A 104 -26.93 -6.44 -29.65
N GLU A 105 -26.47 -5.19 -29.56
CA GLU A 105 -25.89 -4.45 -30.69
C GLU A 105 -24.36 -4.48 -30.66
N VAL A 106 -23.73 -4.74 -31.80
CA VAL A 106 -22.26 -4.72 -31.92
C VAL A 106 -21.76 -3.29 -31.87
N VAL A 107 -20.76 -3.05 -31.01
CA VAL A 107 -20.14 -1.73 -30.83
C VAL A 107 -18.72 -1.77 -31.38
N THR A 108 -18.41 -0.85 -32.32
CA THR A 108 -17.08 -0.69 -32.92
C THR A 108 -16.45 0.67 -32.62
N GLU A 109 -17.24 1.62 -32.07
CA GLU A 109 -16.81 2.97 -31.78
C GLU A 109 -16.01 3.04 -30.48
N LEU A 110 -14.77 3.58 -30.55
CA LEU A 110 -13.92 3.80 -29.39
C LEU A 110 -14.47 4.94 -28.52
N GLY A 111 -14.31 4.78 -27.21
CA GLY A 111 -14.76 5.77 -26.25
C GLY A 111 -16.24 5.66 -25.86
N THR A 112 -16.97 4.72 -26.43
CA THR A 112 -18.36 4.41 -26.10
C THR A 112 -18.54 4.26 -24.60
N LYS A 113 -19.56 4.90 -24.06
CA LYS A 113 -19.94 4.84 -22.65
C LYS A 113 -21.19 3.97 -22.49
N ILE A 114 -21.18 3.12 -21.50
CA ILE A 114 -22.27 2.23 -21.14
C ILE A 114 -22.65 2.47 -19.68
N LYS A 115 -23.85 2.03 -19.30
CA LYS A 115 -24.29 1.95 -17.91
C LYS A 115 -23.89 0.61 -17.32
N ARG A 116 -23.75 0.54 -15.99
CA ARG A 116 -23.46 -0.74 -15.32
C ARG A 116 -24.58 -1.76 -15.46
N SER A 117 -25.79 -1.29 -15.72
CA SER A 117 -26.98 -2.12 -15.98
C SER A 117 -27.02 -2.72 -17.39
N ASP A 118 -26.19 -2.22 -18.32
CA ASP A 118 -26.17 -2.71 -19.69
C ASP A 118 -25.58 -4.13 -19.74
N VAL A 119 -26.15 -4.95 -20.61
CA VAL A 119 -25.66 -6.32 -20.85
C VAL A 119 -24.57 -6.27 -21.89
N VAL A 120 -23.33 -6.52 -21.46
CA VAL A 120 -22.15 -6.57 -22.32
C VAL A 120 -21.79 -8.00 -22.59
N LYS A 121 -21.53 -8.32 -23.86
CA LYS A 121 -21.01 -9.63 -24.28
C LYS A 121 -19.67 -9.46 -25.00
N PHE A 122 -18.78 -10.40 -24.79
CA PHE A 122 -17.51 -10.55 -25.48
C PHE A 122 -17.48 -11.93 -26.16
N HIS A 123 -17.35 -11.97 -27.48
CA HIS A 123 -17.54 -13.19 -28.27
C HIS A 123 -18.84 -13.93 -27.94
N ASP A 124 -19.95 -13.17 -27.86
CA ASP A 124 -21.29 -13.64 -27.48
C ASP A 124 -21.45 -14.17 -26.05
N GLU A 125 -20.38 -14.25 -25.27
CA GLU A 125 -20.40 -14.65 -23.87
C GLU A 125 -20.65 -13.41 -22.96
N PRO A 126 -21.60 -13.48 -22.01
CA PRO A 126 -21.87 -12.37 -21.11
C PRO A 126 -20.70 -12.15 -20.16
N VAL A 127 -20.31 -10.88 -19.98
CA VAL A 127 -19.23 -10.47 -19.07
C VAL A 127 -19.76 -9.57 -17.97
N SER A 128 -19.22 -9.74 -16.77
CA SER A 128 -19.56 -8.93 -15.59
C SER A 128 -18.30 -8.41 -14.93
N ILE A 129 -18.42 -7.27 -14.21
CA ILE A 129 -17.30 -6.72 -13.47
C ILE A 129 -16.90 -7.67 -12.34
N GLU A 130 -15.61 -7.99 -12.27
CA GLU A 130 -15.04 -8.80 -11.19
C GLU A 130 -15.06 -8.04 -9.85
N ARG A 131 -15.06 -8.83 -8.76
CA ARG A 131 -14.82 -8.25 -7.43
C ARG A 131 -13.41 -7.67 -7.36
N LYS A 132 -13.24 -6.62 -6.56
CA LYS A 132 -11.93 -6.00 -6.36
C LYS A 132 -11.06 -6.84 -5.45
N VAL A 133 -9.83 -7.07 -5.89
CA VAL A 133 -8.80 -7.83 -5.17
C VAL A 133 -7.56 -6.96 -4.96
N TYR A 134 -6.93 -7.13 -3.80
CA TYR A 134 -5.73 -6.40 -3.42
C TYR A 134 -4.70 -7.39 -2.89
N VAL A 135 -3.54 -7.42 -3.53
CA VAL A 135 -2.41 -8.27 -3.13
C VAL A 135 -1.23 -7.38 -2.79
N LEU A 136 -0.71 -7.51 -1.58
CA LEU A 136 0.46 -6.80 -1.12
C LEU A 136 1.69 -7.70 -1.26
N LEU A 137 2.65 -7.27 -2.06
CA LEU A 137 3.91 -7.98 -2.29
C LEU A 137 5.06 -7.22 -1.66
N ASN A 138 5.88 -7.90 -0.85
CA ASN A 138 7.23 -7.44 -0.55
C ASN A 138 8.14 -7.87 -1.70
N LYS A 139 8.32 -6.98 -2.68
CA LYS A 139 9.06 -7.29 -3.91
C LYS A 139 10.54 -7.57 -3.60
N PRO A 140 11.08 -8.73 -3.99
CA PRO A 140 12.51 -9.00 -3.86
C PRO A 140 13.34 -8.26 -4.90
N LYS A 141 14.66 -8.27 -4.73
CA LYS A 141 15.62 -7.87 -5.78
C LYS A 141 15.51 -8.77 -6.99
N ASP A 142 16.07 -8.31 -8.09
CA ASP A 142 16.17 -9.06 -9.36
C ASP A 142 14.84 -9.48 -9.96
N THR A 143 13.82 -8.66 -9.75
CA THR A 143 12.46 -8.90 -10.24
C THR A 143 11.94 -7.61 -10.87
N VAL A 144 11.46 -7.68 -12.11
CA VAL A 144 10.94 -6.51 -12.84
C VAL A 144 9.47 -6.28 -12.55
N THR A 145 9.07 -5.01 -12.46
CA THR A 145 7.67 -4.61 -12.23
C THR A 145 6.98 -4.38 -13.57
N THR A 146 6.50 -5.45 -14.15
CA THR A 146 5.72 -5.45 -15.39
C THR A 146 4.72 -6.60 -15.37
N SER A 147 3.63 -6.47 -16.12
CA SER A 147 2.68 -7.56 -16.37
C SER A 147 3.05 -8.39 -17.61
N ASP A 148 3.91 -7.85 -18.47
CA ASP A 148 4.44 -8.50 -19.65
C ASP A 148 5.89 -8.09 -19.87
N ASP A 149 6.79 -9.03 -20.13
CA ASP A 149 8.20 -8.78 -20.35
C ASP A 149 8.74 -9.49 -21.59
N PRO A 150 9.02 -8.76 -22.69
CA PRO A 150 9.55 -9.34 -23.91
C PRO A 150 10.92 -10.04 -23.76
N GLN A 151 11.63 -9.78 -22.64
CA GLN A 151 12.91 -10.38 -22.33
C GLN A 151 12.81 -11.60 -21.40
N GLU A 152 11.61 -12.05 -21.08
CA GLU A 152 11.31 -13.22 -20.25
C GLU A 152 12.03 -13.22 -18.89
N ARG A 153 12.32 -12.02 -18.32
CA ARG A 153 12.90 -11.90 -16.99
C ARG A 153 11.84 -12.23 -15.93
N ARG A 154 12.31 -12.57 -14.74
CA ARG A 154 11.43 -12.76 -13.59
C ARG A 154 10.63 -11.51 -13.29
N THR A 155 9.32 -11.61 -13.33
CA THR A 155 8.39 -10.50 -13.10
C THR A 155 7.72 -10.58 -11.73
N VAL A 156 7.10 -9.48 -11.29
CA VAL A 156 6.25 -9.48 -10.09
C VAL A 156 5.03 -10.37 -10.25
N MET A 157 4.56 -10.59 -11.48
CA MET A 157 3.42 -11.45 -11.77
C MET A 157 3.73 -12.92 -11.50
N ASP A 158 4.97 -13.37 -11.76
CA ASP A 158 5.41 -14.72 -11.44
C ASP A 158 5.34 -15.01 -9.94
N LEU A 159 5.60 -13.98 -9.11
CA LEU A 159 5.60 -14.10 -7.65
C LEU A 159 4.20 -14.16 -7.04
N VAL A 160 3.20 -13.61 -7.71
CA VAL A 160 1.82 -13.58 -7.24
C VAL A 160 0.91 -14.56 -7.99
N LYS A 161 1.49 -15.39 -8.84
CA LYS A 161 0.76 -16.43 -9.57
C LYS A 161 0.03 -17.35 -8.60
N GLY A 162 -1.28 -17.46 -8.76
CA GLY A 162 -2.14 -18.26 -7.89
C GLY A 162 -2.58 -17.58 -6.59
N ALA A 163 -2.24 -16.31 -6.35
CA ALA A 163 -2.73 -15.57 -5.20
C ALA A 163 -4.25 -15.24 -5.28
N CYS A 164 -4.77 -15.11 -6.49
CA CYS A 164 -6.19 -14.92 -6.79
C CYS A 164 -6.49 -15.40 -8.21
N ASN A 165 -7.77 -15.51 -8.56
CA ASN A 165 -8.22 -15.86 -9.90
C ASN A 165 -8.39 -14.63 -10.79
N GLU A 166 -8.65 -13.47 -10.17
CA GLU A 166 -8.88 -12.21 -10.85
C GLU A 166 -7.59 -11.70 -11.51
N ARG A 167 -7.75 -10.96 -12.62
CA ARG A 167 -6.64 -10.36 -13.36
C ARG A 167 -6.11 -9.11 -12.64
N ILE A 168 -5.08 -9.29 -11.81
CA ILE A 168 -4.41 -8.19 -11.11
C ILE A 168 -3.19 -7.66 -11.88
N TYR A 169 -2.79 -6.43 -11.55
CA TYR A 169 -1.60 -5.76 -12.11
C TYR A 169 -0.95 -4.86 -11.07
N PRO A 170 0.37 -4.56 -11.19
CA PRO A 170 1.08 -3.75 -10.21
C PRO A 170 0.62 -2.29 -10.22
N VAL A 171 0.50 -1.71 -9.03
CA VAL A 171 0.19 -0.29 -8.80
C VAL A 171 1.47 0.52 -8.75
N GLY A 172 1.83 1.13 -9.86
CA GLY A 172 3.12 1.79 -10.04
C GLY A 172 4.24 0.79 -10.26
N ARG A 173 5.48 1.26 -10.06
CA ARG A 173 6.68 0.47 -10.37
C ARG A 173 7.75 0.65 -9.30
N LEU A 174 8.50 -0.43 -9.07
CA LEU A 174 9.79 -0.44 -8.42
C LEU A 174 10.85 -0.92 -9.41
N ASP A 175 12.07 -0.39 -9.32
CA ASP A 175 13.18 -0.84 -10.14
C ASP A 175 13.52 -2.31 -9.84
N ARG A 176 14.22 -2.98 -10.77
CA ARG A 176 14.63 -4.39 -10.65
C ARG A 176 15.31 -4.69 -9.30
N ASN A 177 16.23 -3.81 -8.87
CA ASN A 177 17.02 -3.96 -7.65
C ASN A 177 16.48 -3.17 -6.45
N THR A 178 15.28 -2.61 -6.53
CA THR A 178 14.59 -1.99 -5.40
C THR A 178 13.66 -3.02 -4.79
N THR A 179 13.71 -3.15 -3.47
CA THR A 179 12.85 -4.04 -2.69
C THR A 179 11.68 -3.29 -2.08
N GLY A 180 10.78 -4.02 -1.42
CA GLY A 180 9.76 -3.46 -0.55
C GLY A 180 8.36 -3.49 -1.14
N VAL A 181 7.53 -2.67 -0.55
CA VAL A 181 6.09 -2.72 -0.71
C VAL A 181 5.64 -2.39 -2.13
N LEU A 182 4.93 -3.32 -2.75
CA LEU A 182 4.25 -3.17 -4.02
C LEU A 182 2.83 -3.71 -3.92
N LEU A 183 1.85 -2.87 -4.22
CA LEU A 183 0.44 -3.27 -4.31
C LEU A 183 0.14 -3.77 -5.72
N LEU A 184 -0.60 -4.88 -5.82
CA LEU A 184 -1.20 -5.36 -7.08
C LEU A 184 -2.72 -5.44 -6.89
N THR A 185 -3.48 -5.05 -7.90
CA THR A 185 -4.95 -5.02 -7.83
C THR A 185 -5.57 -5.00 -9.22
N ASN A 186 -6.86 -5.31 -9.31
CA ASN A 186 -7.71 -5.05 -10.47
C ASN A 186 -8.54 -3.76 -10.30
N ASP A 187 -8.39 -3.02 -9.17
CA ASP A 187 -9.03 -1.72 -8.95
C ASP A 187 -8.29 -0.59 -9.65
N GLY A 188 -8.64 -0.33 -10.92
CA GLY A 188 -8.02 0.73 -11.72
C GLY A 188 -8.22 2.15 -11.19
N ASP A 189 -9.30 2.40 -10.46
CA ASP A 189 -9.58 3.71 -9.87
C ASP A 189 -8.65 3.98 -8.69
N LEU A 190 -8.45 3.00 -7.82
CA LEU A 190 -7.46 3.09 -6.75
C LEU A 190 -6.04 3.18 -7.31
N ALA A 191 -5.69 2.32 -8.28
CA ALA A 191 -4.37 2.35 -8.92
C ALA A 191 -4.06 3.74 -9.50
N SER A 192 -5.02 4.36 -10.18
CA SER A 192 -4.89 5.72 -10.72
C SER A 192 -4.70 6.76 -9.61
N LYS A 193 -5.46 6.69 -8.52
CA LYS A 193 -5.34 7.61 -7.37
C LYS A 193 -4.00 7.51 -6.67
N LEU A 194 -3.39 6.33 -6.63
CA LEU A 194 -2.11 6.09 -5.98
C LEU A 194 -0.89 6.44 -6.86
N THR A 195 -1.05 6.36 -8.20
CA THR A 195 0.09 6.49 -9.12
C THR A 195 0.13 7.81 -9.88
N HIS A 196 -1.02 8.44 -10.12
CA HIS A 196 -1.08 9.64 -10.96
C HIS A 196 -0.47 10.86 -10.25
N PRO A 197 0.45 11.60 -10.88
CA PRO A 197 1.18 12.71 -10.26
C PRO A 197 0.31 13.78 -9.61
N LYS A 198 -0.89 14.06 -10.16
CA LYS A 198 -1.81 15.09 -9.62
C LYS A 198 -2.23 14.85 -8.16
N PHE A 199 -2.15 13.62 -7.68
CA PHE A 199 -2.55 13.29 -6.31
C PHE A 199 -1.40 13.41 -5.30
N LEU A 200 -0.18 13.71 -5.74
CA LEU A 200 1.00 13.95 -4.92
C LEU A 200 1.20 12.90 -3.81
N LYS A 201 0.95 11.63 -4.16
CA LYS A 201 1.07 10.54 -3.18
C LYS A 201 2.52 10.31 -2.80
N LYS A 202 2.81 10.52 -1.55
CA LYS A 202 4.11 10.33 -0.94
C LYS A 202 4.52 8.86 -0.90
N LYS A 203 5.80 8.62 -0.99
CA LYS A 203 6.43 7.30 -0.97
C LYS A 203 7.62 7.37 -0.05
N ILE A 204 7.70 6.44 0.88
CA ILE A 204 8.78 6.38 1.86
C ILE A 204 9.74 5.28 1.44
N TYR A 205 11.03 5.58 1.51
CA TYR A 205 12.10 4.65 1.21
C TYR A 205 13.13 4.63 2.34
N GLN A 206 13.61 3.45 2.67
CA GLN A 206 14.83 3.26 3.43
C GLN A 206 15.98 3.07 2.45
N VAL A 207 16.99 3.91 2.56
CA VAL A 207 18.15 3.95 1.68
C VAL A 207 19.39 3.57 2.47
N THR A 208 20.19 2.63 1.97
CA THR A 208 21.52 2.35 2.52
C THR A 208 22.57 2.86 1.54
N LEU A 209 23.46 3.71 2.02
CA LEU A 209 24.53 4.34 1.26
C LEU A 209 25.86 3.60 1.47
N ASP A 210 26.80 3.82 0.57
CA ASP A 210 28.18 3.33 0.64
C ASP A 210 29.01 4.02 1.75
N LYS A 211 28.65 5.25 2.12
CA LYS A 211 29.29 6.07 3.15
C LYS A 211 28.26 6.90 3.93
N PRO A 212 28.60 7.39 5.14
CA PRO A 212 27.70 8.22 5.94
C PRO A 212 27.26 9.49 5.19
N LEU A 213 25.96 9.78 5.21
CA LEU A 213 25.41 11.03 4.68
C LEU A 213 25.80 12.19 5.60
N THR A 214 26.38 13.26 5.04
CA THR A 214 26.69 14.47 5.81
C THR A 214 25.40 15.26 6.13
N ARG A 215 25.41 16.02 7.23
CA ARG A 215 24.28 16.88 7.56
C ARG A 215 24.02 17.93 6.46
N ALA A 216 25.08 18.51 5.95
CA ALA A 216 25.00 19.51 4.87
C ALA A 216 24.32 18.95 3.60
N ASP A 217 24.68 17.73 3.19
CA ASP A 217 24.04 17.11 2.03
C ASP A 217 22.59 16.71 2.29
N MET A 218 22.28 16.30 3.54
CA MET A 218 20.90 16.04 3.94
C MET A 218 20.03 17.30 3.86
N ASP A 219 20.56 18.44 4.34
CA ASP A 219 19.87 19.73 4.27
C ASP A 219 19.69 20.17 2.79
N ARG A 220 20.70 19.97 1.93
CA ARG A 220 20.59 20.21 0.49
C ARG A 220 19.48 19.37 -0.19
N ILE A 221 19.31 18.10 0.21
CA ILE A 221 18.24 17.26 -0.32
C ILE A 221 16.87 17.78 0.11
N ALA A 222 16.76 18.27 1.35
CA ALA A 222 15.52 18.85 1.87
C ALA A 222 15.19 20.20 1.21
N GLU A 223 16.19 21.05 0.96
CA GLU A 223 16.03 22.35 0.29
C GLU A 223 15.76 22.19 -1.22
N GLY A 224 16.37 21.19 -1.85
CA GLY A 224 16.24 20.88 -3.27
C GLY A 224 17.57 20.76 -3.98
N VAL A 225 17.64 19.82 -4.92
CA VAL A 225 18.77 19.63 -5.83
C VAL A 225 18.29 19.71 -7.27
N THR A 226 19.10 20.31 -8.14
CA THR A 226 18.79 20.43 -9.56
C THR A 226 19.42 19.28 -10.32
N LEU A 227 18.59 18.36 -10.81
CA LEU A 227 18.98 17.26 -11.68
C LEU A 227 18.79 17.65 -13.15
N GLU A 228 19.21 16.80 -14.09
CA GLU A 228 19.10 17.01 -15.53
C GLU A 228 17.65 17.30 -15.99
N ASP A 229 16.65 16.68 -15.32
CA ASP A 229 15.23 16.78 -15.61
C ASP A 229 14.49 17.76 -14.68
N GLY A 230 15.22 18.64 -14.00
CA GLY A 230 14.71 19.71 -13.17
C GLY A 230 14.90 19.51 -11.69
N GLU A 231 14.50 20.50 -10.92
CA GLU A 231 14.60 20.53 -9.47
C GLU A 231 13.79 19.42 -8.81
N ILE A 232 14.31 18.91 -7.70
CA ILE A 232 13.69 17.90 -6.85
C ILE A 232 14.13 18.07 -5.41
N PHE A 233 13.20 17.91 -4.48
CA PHE A 233 13.45 17.91 -3.04
C PHE A 233 12.78 16.71 -2.36
N ALA A 234 13.25 16.37 -1.19
CA ALA A 234 12.57 15.40 -0.32
C ALA A 234 11.49 16.10 0.50
N ASP A 235 10.31 15.48 0.61
CA ASP A 235 9.25 15.96 1.52
C ASP A 235 9.70 15.81 2.98
N GLU A 236 10.45 14.74 3.27
CA GLU A 236 11.11 14.50 4.56
C GLU A 236 12.36 13.64 4.36
N ILE A 237 13.39 13.88 5.15
CA ILE A 237 14.61 13.08 5.17
C ILE A 237 15.20 13.02 6.58
N SER A 238 15.59 11.82 7.02
CA SER A 238 16.14 11.61 8.37
C SER A 238 17.09 10.43 8.41
N TYR A 239 17.98 10.40 9.42
CA TYR A 239 18.79 9.22 9.69
C TYR A 239 17.94 8.14 10.36
N VAL A 240 18.12 6.89 9.94
CA VAL A 240 17.48 5.72 10.54
C VAL A 240 18.37 5.12 11.63
N LYS A 241 19.70 5.20 11.45
CA LYS A 241 20.69 4.66 12.38
C LYS A 241 21.80 5.67 12.70
N GLU A 242 22.47 5.47 13.81
CA GLU A 242 23.57 6.31 14.28
C GLU A 242 24.77 6.36 13.31
N ASN A 243 25.00 5.30 12.53
CA ASN A 243 26.07 5.22 11.52
C ASN A 243 25.85 6.18 10.33
N LYS A 244 24.69 6.83 10.23
CA LYS A 244 24.30 7.79 9.20
C LYS A 244 24.39 7.27 7.75
N GLN A 245 24.57 5.97 7.56
CA GLN A 245 24.53 5.31 6.23
C GLN A 245 23.11 4.86 5.87
N GLU A 246 22.25 4.69 6.86
CA GLU A 246 20.86 4.35 6.64
C GLU A 246 19.98 5.58 6.83
N VAL A 247 19.27 5.95 5.77
CA VAL A 247 18.48 7.18 5.66
C VAL A 247 17.04 6.82 5.27
N GLY A 248 16.07 7.41 5.96
CA GLY A 248 14.67 7.43 5.54
C GLY A 248 14.44 8.67 4.68
N ILE A 249 13.82 8.49 3.51
CA ILE A 249 13.44 9.59 2.62
C ILE A 249 11.98 9.45 2.19
N GLU A 250 11.22 10.53 2.33
CA GLU A 250 9.86 10.65 1.81
C GLU A 250 9.87 11.54 0.57
N ILE A 251 9.21 11.08 -0.50
CA ILE A 251 9.17 11.79 -1.78
C ILE A 251 7.85 11.54 -2.53
N HIS A 252 7.27 12.57 -3.12
CA HIS A 252 6.05 12.46 -3.94
C HIS A 252 6.34 12.27 -5.43
N SER A 253 7.56 12.52 -5.90
CA SER A 253 7.94 12.37 -7.30
C SER A 253 7.89 10.91 -7.76
N GLY A 254 7.51 10.70 -9.02
CA GLY A 254 7.55 9.42 -9.71
C GLY A 254 8.57 9.34 -10.84
N ARG A 255 9.54 10.29 -10.92
CA ARG A 255 10.58 10.29 -11.96
C ARG A 255 11.42 9.00 -11.89
N ASN A 256 11.96 8.59 -13.04
CA ASN A 256 12.76 7.37 -13.14
C ASN A 256 13.96 7.42 -12.18
N ARG A 257 14.14 6.35 -11.37
CA ARG A 257 15.26 6.14 -10.42
C ARG A 257 15.55 7.35 -9.52
N ILE A 258 14.54 8.17 -9.23
CA ILE A 258 14.74 9.50 -8.64
C ILE A 258 15.52 9.47 -7.32
N VAL A 259 15.20 8.53 -6.41
CA VAL A 259 15.92 8.42 -5.13
C VAL A 259 17.40 8.12 -5.35
N ARG A 260 17.73 7.19 -6.26
CA ARG A 260 19.14 6.87 -6.59
C ARG A 260 19.86 8.07 -7.19
N ARG A 261 19.23 8.77 -8.12
CA ARG A 261 19.80 9.95 -8.79
C ARG A 261 20.06 11.11 -7.84
N ILE A 262 19.21 11.34 -6.83
CA ILE A 262 19.44 12.36 -5.80
C ILE A 262 20.75 12.10 -5.06
N PHE A 263 20.96 10.86 -4.59
CA PHE A 263 22.18 10.50 -3.86
C PHE A 263 23.41 10.42 -4.77
N GLU A 264 23.26 9.89 -5.99
CA GLU A 264 24.33 9.83 -7.01
C GLU A 264 24.82 11.24 -7.38
N PHE A 265 23.92 12.23 -7.51
CA PHE A 265 24.25 13.63 -7.76
C PHE A 265 25.15 14.24 -6.67
N LEU A 266 24.98 13.83 -5.42
CA LEU A 266 25.80 14.26 -4.28
C LEU A 266 27.05 13.37 -4.05
N GLY A 267 27.31 12.44 -4.95
CA GLY A 267 28.50 11.55 -4.89
C GLY A 267 28.37 10.39 -3.91
N TYR A 268 27.14 9.92 -3.62
CA TYR A 268 26.87 8.72 -2.85
C TYR A 268 26.38 7.58 -3.75
N THR A 269 26.70 6.35 -3.37
CA THR A 269 26.19 5.15 -4.04
C THR A 269 25.11 4.49 -3.19
N VAL A 270 23.91 4.30 -3.75
CA VAL A 270 22.81 3.60 -3.07
C VAL A 270 23.02 2.09 -3.19
N THR A 271 23.46 1.45 -2.12
CA THR A 271 23.73 0.00 -2.05
C THR A 271 22.46 -0.83 -1.84
N LYS A 272 21.51 -0.32 -1.05
CA LYS A 272 20.17 -0.91 -0.85
C LYS A 272 19.13 0.18 -0.93
N LEU A 273 17.99 -0.16 -1.51
CA LEU A 273 16.82 0.71 -1.58
C LEU A 273 15.59 -0.14 -1.32
N ASP A 274 14.89 0.19 -0.26
CA ASP A 274 13.68 -0.50 0.18
C ASP A 274 12.52 0.48 0.29
N ARG A 275 11.37 0.11 -0.26
CA ARG A 275 10.14 0.90 -0.14
C ARG A 275 9.31 0.37 1.03
N VAL A 276 8.99 1.25 2.00
CA VAL A 276 8.26 0.90 3.23
C VAL A 276 6.84 1.47 3.23
#